data_99a29fdf1f467f0de2ae2d9301872fd1
#
_entry.id   99a29fdf1f467f0de2ae2d9301872fd1
#
_cell.length_a   1.000
_cell.length_b   1.000
_cell.length_c   1.000
_cell.angle_alpha   90.00
_cell.angle_beta   90.00
_cell.angle_gamma   90.00
#
_symmetry.space_group_name_H-M   'P 1'
#
loop_
_entity.id
_entity.type
_entity.pdbx_description
1 polymer ?
#
loop_
_entity_poly.entity_id
_entity_poly.type
_entity_poly.pdbx_seq_one_letter_code
_entity_poly.pdbx_strand_id
1 'polypeptide(L)'
;IHGDINLIVEDFPYNQFDYCILTQTIQAVQKPDVLLNTLKKVSKNIIVGFNNSGRLSKSLQFLLSGSFDSLLKKSDSDQWYNTDYIHPCSIKDFKKLSTDLNFKIVSTFDVINMAQFTNGKMPSNLFCKEVLFHLKNER
;
A
#
# COMPACT_ATOMS: atom_id res chain seq x y z
N ILE A 1 -8.79 19.88 -6.65
CA ILE A 1 -9.03 19.05 -7.86
C ILE A 1 -9.62 17.74 -7.37
N HIS A 2 -10.74 17.33 -7.96
CA HIS A 2 -11.43 16.09 -7.65
C HIS A 2 -11.52 15.24 -8.91
N GLY A 3 -11.13 13.96 -8.87
CA GLY A 3 -11.21 13.07 -10.03
C GLY A 3 -10.46 11.75 -9.82
N ASP A 4 -10.43 10.92 -10.85
CA ASP A 4 -9.72 9.64 -10.82
C ASP A 4 -8.20 9.87 -10.76
N ILE A 5 -7.57 9.33 -9.73
CA ILE A 5 -6.13 9.47 -9.50
C ILE A 5 -5.30 8.93 -10.68
N ASN A 6 -5.78 7.91 -11.38
CA ASN A 6 -5.07 7.32 -12.51
C ASN A 6 -5.01 8.28 -13.72
N LEU A 7 -5.94 9.21 -13.84
CA LEU A 7 -6.02 10.19 -14.94
C LEU A 7 -5.38 11.52 -14.55
N ILE A 8 -5.60 11.97 -13.33
CA ILE A 8 -5.20 13.32 -12.89
C ILE A 8 -3.69 13.43 -12.67
N VAL A 9 -3.02 12.37 -12.22
CA VAL A 9 -1.60 12.44 -11.85
C VAL A 9 -0.70 12.74 -13.06
N GLU A 10 -1.11 12.37 -14.26
CA GLU A 10 -0.34 12.65 -15.49
C GLU A 10 -0.31 14.14 -15.87
N ASP A 11 -1.29 14.93 -15.41
CA ASP A 11 -1.42 16.35 -15.71
C ASP A 11 -0.55 17.25 -14.81
N PHE A 12 0.07 16.68 -13.75
CA PHE A 12 0.89 17.47 -12.84
C PHE A 12 2.33 17.65 -13.35
N PRO A 13 2.91 18.86 -13.19
CA PRO A 13 4.31 19.11 -13.48
C PRO A 13 5.26 18.24 -12.65
N TYR A 14 6.46 17.99 -13.19
CA TYR A 14 7.51 17.26 -12.48
C TYR A 14 7.92 17.96 -11.18
N ASN A 15 8.07 17.16 -10.10
CA ASN A 15 8.51 17.63 -8.78
C ASN A 15 7.65 18.76 -8.18
N GLN A 16 6.37 18.77 -8.47
CA GLN A 16 5.47 19.81 -7.96
C GLN A 16 5.24 19.68 -6.45
N PHE A 17 5.30 18.47 -5.92
CA PHE A 17 4.99 18.21 -4.51
C PHE A 17 6.22 17.68 -3.77
N ASP A 18 6.40 18.08 -2.52
CA ASP A 18 7.40 17.49 -1.64
C ASP A 18 6.96 16.13 -1.10
N TYR A 19 5.66 15.97 -0.85
CA TYR A 19 5.06 14.73 -0.38
C TYR A 19 3.78 14.40 -1.14
N CYS A 20 3.59 13.11 -1.41
CA CYS A 20 2.34 12.53 -1.88
C CYS A 20 1.88 11.48 -0.87
N ILE A 21 0.60 11.49 -0.49
CA ILE A 21 0.07 10.57 0.53
C ILE A 21 -1.05 9.72 -0.08
N LEU A 22 -0.88 8.41 -0.04
CA LEU A 22 -1.84 7.41 -0.48
C LEU A 22 -2.27 6.55 0.72
N THR A 23 -3.42 6.84 1.30
CA THR A 23 -3.97 6.02 2.39
C THR A 23 -5.04 5.09 1.86
N GLN A 24 -4.82 3.77 2.01
CA GLN A 24 -5.74 2.71 1.56
C GLN A 24 -6.10 2.73 0.06
N THR A 25 -5.41 3.54 -0.74
CA THR A 25 -5.67 3.72 -2.16
C THR A 25 -4.99 2.65 -3.01
N ILE A 26 -3.79 2.21 -2.60
CA ILE A 26 -2.95 1.30 -3.41
C ILE A 26 -3.61 -0.06 -3.68
N GLN A 27 -4.50 -0.49 -2.80
CA GLN A 27 -5.24 -1.75 -2.92
C GLN A 27 -6.50 -1.62 -3.80
N ALA A 28 -6.95 -0.40 -4.06
CA ALA A 28 -8.18 -0.10 -4.83
C ALA A 28 -7.90 0.32 -6.27
N VAL A 29 -6.68 0.72 -6.60
CA VAL A 29 -6.33 1.14 -7.98
C VAL A 29 -6.06 -0.06 -8.88
N GLN A 30 -6.42 0.04 -10.16
CA GLN A 30 -6.26 -1.06 -11.12
C GLN A 30 -4.79 -1.40 -11.42
N LYS A 31 -3.91 -0.38 -11.47
CA LYS A 31 -2.48 -0.54 -11.81
C LYS A 31 -1.61 0.21 -10.80
N PRO A 32 -1.36 -0.39 -9.63
CA PRO A 32 -0.58 0.27 -8.57
C PRO A 32 0.87 0.58 -8.96
N ASP A 33 1.48 -0.24 -9.80
CA ASP A 33 2.83 -0.03 -10.35
C ASP A 33 2.91 1.21 -11.24
N VAL A 34 1.94 1.39 -12.13
CA VAL A 34 1.83 2.57 -13.01
C VAL A 34 1.62 3.83 -12.18
N LEU A 35 0.68 3.78 -11.22
CA LEU A 35 0.41 4.90 -10.32
C LEU A 35 1.67 5.33 -9.57
N LEU A 36 2.38 4.39 -8.93
CA LEU A 36 3.60 4.69 -8.18
C LEU A 36 4.69 5.27 -9.09
N ASN A 37 4.86 4.75 -10.31
CA ASN A 37 5.81 5.30 -11.29
C ASN A 37 5.45 6.73 -11.72
N THR A 38 4.17 7.03 -11.86
CA THR A 38 3.73 8.40 -12.20
C THR A 38 3.96 9.34 -11.03
N LEU A 39 3.65 8.90 -9.80
CA LEU A 39 3.91 9.68 -8.59
C LEU A 39 5.39 9.98 -8.36
N LYS A 40 6.30 9.12 -8.82
CA LYS A 40 7.75 9.42 -8.84
C LYS A 40 8.10 10.69 -9.60
N LYS A 41 7.35 11.00 -10.66
CA LYS A 41 7.60 12.17 -11.49
C LYS A 41 7.16 13.45 -10.78
N VAL A 42 6.07 13.39 -10.03
CA VAL A 42 5.42 14.56 -9.44
C VAL A 42 5.82 14.86 -7.99
N SER A 43 6.36 13.86 -7.26
CA SER A 43 6.77 14.06 -5.86
C SER A 43 8.10 13.41 -5.51
N LYS A 44 8.80 14.02 -4.54
CA LYS A 44 10.09 13.51 -4.03
C LYS A 44 9.90 12.37 -3.02
N ASN A 45 8.85 12.47 -2.21
CA ASN A 45 8.53 11.51 -1.17
C ASN A 45 7.09 11.02 -1.35
N ILE A 46 6.87 9.72 -1.14
CA ILE A 46 5.55 9.11 -1.21
C ILE A 46 5.30 8.36 0.09
N ILE A 47 4.18 8.65 0.74
CA ILE A 47 3.72 7.91 1.92
C ILE A 47 2.56 7.01 1.48
N VAL A 48 2.73 5.70 1.63
CA VAL A 48 1.71 4.72 1.25
C VAL A 48 1.25 3.95 2.47
N GLY A 49 -0.05 4.03 2.76
CA GLY A 49 -0.69 3.29 3.85
C GLY A 49 -1.67 2.24 3.34
N PHE A 50 -1.60 1.04 3.89
CA PHE A 50 -2.52 -0.04 3.53
C PHE A 50 -2.69 -1.07 4.64
N ASN A 51 -3.79 -1.85 4.53
CA ASN A 51 -4.06 -2.99 5.39
C ASN A 51 -3.27 -4.21 4.93
N ASN A 52 -2.49 -4.80 5.85
CA ASN A 52 -1.68 -5.97 5.54
C ASN A 52 -2.56 -7.22 5.41
N SER A 53 -2.73 -7.71 4.18
CA SER A 53 -3.47 -8.94 3.89
C SER A 53 -2.68 -10.21 4.27
N GLY A 54 -1.36 -10.12 4.42
CA GLY A 54 -0.48 -11.24 4.78
C GLY A 54 -0.41 -11.58 6.26
N ARG A 55 -1.21 -10.94 7.13
CA ARG A 55 -1.20 -11.21 8.56
C ARG A 55 -1.73 -12.61 8.88
N LEU A 56 -1.17 -13.20 9.95
CA LEU A 56 -1.48 -14.58 10.36
C LEU A 56 -2.97 -14.83 10.59
N SER A 57 -3.69 -13.89 11.19
CA SER A 57 -5.14 -14.05 11.45
C SER A 57 -5.95 -14.16 10.16
N LYS A 58 -5.63 -13.39 9.12
CA LYS A 58 -6.29 -13.50 7.80
C LYS A 58 -5.91 -14.78 7.08
N SER A 59 -4.63 -15.16 7.13
CA SER A 59 -4.14 -16.41 6.54
C SER A 59 -4.78 -17.64 7.18
N LEU A 60 -4.89 -17.64 8.52
CA LEU A 60 -5.55 -18.72 9.26
C LEU A 60 -7.05 -18.76 8.98
N GLN A 61 -7.71 -17.62 8.92
CA GLN A 61 -9.12 -17.54 8.57
C GLN A 61 -9.37 -18.09 7.17
N PHE A 62 -8.54 -17.73 6.19
CA PHE A 62 -8.62 -18.28 4.86
C PHE A 62 -8.40 -19.81 4.84
N LEU A 63 -7.39 -20.29 5.56
CA LEU A 63 -7.08 -21.72 5.67
C LEU A 63 -8.25 -22.54 6.26
N LEU A 64 -8.93 -21.99 7.27
CA LEU A 64 -10.05 -22.67 7.93
C LEU A 64 -11.38 -22.55 7.18
N SER A 65 -11.63 -21.42 6.52
CA SER A 65 -12.91 -21.16 5.84
C SER A 65 -12.91 -21.51 4.36
N GLY A 66 -11.72 -21.53 3.72
CA GLY A 66 -11.58 -21.63 2.27
C GLY A 66 -12.15 -20.46 1.48
N SER A 67 -12.51 -19.34 2.17
CA SER A 67 -13.18 -18.19 1.56
C SER A 67 -12.23 -17.01 1.37
N PHE A 68 -12.18 -16.45 0.16
CA PHE A 68 -11.44 -15.23 -0.16
C PHE A 68 -12.00 -13.98 0.53
N ASP A 69 -13.22 -14.02 1.00
CA ASP A 69 -13.82 -12.94 1.79
C ASP A 69 -12.92 -12.51 2.96
N SER A 70 -12.27 -13.50 3.60
CA SER A 70 -11.37 -13.23 4.72
C SER A 70 -10.15 -12.37 4.36
N LEU A 71 -9.73 -12.38 3.10
CA LEU A 71 -8.59 -11.60 2.61
C LEU A 71 -9.02 -10.22 2.10
N LEU A 72 -10.19 -10.13 1.47
CA LEU A 72 -10.65 -8.95 0.73
C LEU A 72 -11.54 -8.04 1.57
N LYS A 73 -12.28 -8.58 2.54
CA LYS A 73 -13.20 -7.80 3.36
C LYS A 73 -12.49 -6.75 4.21
N LYS A 74 -13.01 -5.54 4.17
CA LYS A 74 -12.71 -4.47 5.11
C LYS A 74 -13.68 -4.49 6.30
N SER A 75 -14.95 -4.82 6.03
CA SER A 75 -16.05 -4.93 6.98
C SER A 75 -16.79 -6.25 6.80
N ASP A 76 -17.49 -6.73 7.82
CA ASP A 76 -18.30 -7.96 7.76
C ASP A 76 -19.49 -7.85 6.78
N SER A 77 -19.90 -6.62 6.43
CA SER A 77 -20.93 -6.35 5.42
C SER A 77 -20.43 -6.45 3.99
N ASP A 78 -19.11 -6.46 3.76
CA ASP A 78 -18.53 -6.47 2.42
C ASP A 78 -18.64 -7.89 1.82
N GLN A 79 -19.00 -7.95 0.55
CA GLN A 79 -18.95 -9.19 -0.24
C GLN A 79 -17.73 -9.14 -1.16
N TRP A 80 -17.10 -10.28 -1.41
CA TRP A 80 -15.89 -10.35 -2.24
C TRP A 80 -16.05 -9.74 -3.65
N TYR A 81 -17.27 -9.73 -4.18
CA TYR A 81 -17.60 -9.17 -5.48
C TYR A 81 -18.05 -7.69 -5.42
N ASN A 82 -18.21 -7.13 -4.23
CA ASN A 82 -18.62 -5.74 -4.00
C ASN A 82 -17.69 -5.06 -2.98
N THR A 83 -16.39 -5.14 -3.24
CA THR A 83 -15.37 -4.49 -2.43
C THR A 83 -14.49 -3.60 -3.31
N ASP A 84 -14.08 -2.45 -2.76
CA ASP A 84 -13.14 -1.54 -3.43
C ASP A 84 -11.71 -2.13 -3.48
N TYR A 85 -11.42 -3.18 -2.72
CA TYR A 85 -10.10 -3.82 -2.71
C TYR A 85 -9.97 -4.82 -3.84
N ILE A 86 -9.25 -4.41 -4.89
CA ILE A 86 -8.95 -5.25 -6.06
C ILE A 86 -7.68 -6.09 -5.81
N HIS A 87 -6.73 -5.54 -5.03
CA HIS A 87 -5.43 -6.16 -4.80
C HIS A 87 -5.17 -6.41 -3.32
N PRO A 88 -5.27 -7.65 -2.82
CA PRO A 88 -4.74 -7.98 -1.50
C PRO A 88 -3.22 -7.79 -1.54
N CYS A 89 -2.69 -7.03 -0.58
CA CYS A 89 -1.29 -6.68 -0.51
C CYS A 89 -0.72 -7.02 0.87
N SER A 90 0.41 -7.71 0.91
CA SER A 90 1.18 -7.93 2.13
C SER A 90 2.36 -6.94 2.22
N ILE A 91 2.95 -6.81 3.41
CA ILE A 91 4.17 -6.03 3.62
C ILE A 91 5.31 -6.54 2.71
N LYS A 92 5.40 -7.86 2.52
CA LYS A 92 6.40 -8.49 1.66
C LYS A 92 6.20 -8.13 0.19
N ASP A 93 4.95 -8.18 -0.28
CA ASP A 93 4.61 -7.89 -1.68
C ASP A 93 4.86 -6.42 -2.00
N PHE A 94 4.47 -5.52 -1.10
CA PHE A 94 4.70 -4.09 -1.27
C PHE A 94 6.19 -3.73 -1.22
N LYS A 95 6.97 -4.38 -0.34
CA LYS A 95 8.44 -4.23 -0.33
C LYS A 95 9.04 -4.64 -1.67
N LYS A 96 8.62 -5.79 -2.22
CA LYS A 96 9.07 -6.26 -3.53
C LYS A 96 8.72 -5.24 -4.63
N LEU A 97 7.46 -4.81 -4.71
CA LEU A 97 7.02 -3.80 -5.68
C LEU A 97 7.85 -2.50 -5.56
N SER A 98 8.08 -2.02 -4.33
CA SER A 98 8.90 -0.82 -4.11
C SER A 98 10.32 -0.99 -4.61
N THR A 99 10.92 -2.17 -4.43
CA THR A 99 12.27 -2.50 -4.92
C THR A 99 12.29 -2.58 -6.45
N ASP A 100 11.34 -3.29 -7.04
CA ASP A 100 11.22 -3.45 -8.50
C ASP A 100 11.04 -2.10 -9.21
N LEU A 101 10.39 -1.16 -8.55
CA LEU A 101 10.22 0.22 -9.01
C LEU A 101 11.39 1.15 -8.62
N ASN A 102 12.49 0.66 -8.06
CA ASN A 102 13.64 1.44 -7.62
C ASN A 102 13.29 2.57 -6.65
N PHE A 103 12.44 2.29 -5.67
CA PHE A 103 12.22 3.19 -4.53
C PHE A 103 13.15 2.84 -3.38
N LYS A 104 13.67 3.87 -2.71
CA LYS A 104 14.27 3.72 -1.40
C LYS A 104 13.20 3.77 -0.32
N ILE A 105 13.08 2.70 0.45
CA ILE A 105 12.25 2.67 1.66
C ILE A 105 13.02 3.38 2.77
N VAL A 106 12.59 4.58 3.13
CA VAL A 106 13.22 5.40 4.19
C VAL A 106 12.84 4.88 5.56
N SER A 107 11.56 4.67 5.77
CA SER A 107 11.01 4.12 7.01
C SER A 107 9.68 3.42 6.77
N THR A 108 9.31 2.57 7.72
CA THR A 108 7.98 1.95 7.82
C THR A 108 7.43 2.18 9.21
N PHE A 109 6.12 2.27 9.33
CA PHE A 109 5.43 2.50 10.59
C PHE A 109 4.28 1.50 10.75
N ASP A 110 4.29 0.76 11.86
CA ASP A 110 3.17 -0.08 12.27
C ASP A 110 2.14 0.80 12.99
N VAL A 111 1.00 1.04 12.34
CA VAL A 111 -0.01 1.99 12.82
C VAL A 111 -0.64 1.54 14.15
N ILE A 112 -0.87 0.25 14.30
CA ILE A 112 -1.54 -0.28 15.51
C ILE A 112 -0.60 -0.29 16.71
N ASN A 113 0.65 -0.72 16.51
CA ASN A 113 1.63 -0.81 17.60
C ASN A 113 2.41 0.51 17.79
N MET A 114 2.13 1.55 17.01
CA MET A 114 2.80 2.85 17.05
C MET A 114 4.33 2.72 16.97
N ALA A 115 4.82 1.76 16.17
CA ALA A 115 6.23 1.43 16.06
C ALA A 115 6.81 1.84 14.71
N GLN A 116 7.89 2.61 14.74
CA GLN A 116 8.62 3.02 13.53
C GLN A 116 9.85 2.12 13.32
N PHE A 117 10.06 1.74 12.07
CA PHE A 117 11.17 0.95 11.61
C PHE A 117 11.97 1.73 10.56
N THR A 118 13.29 1.78 10.74
CA THR A 118 14.23 2.47 9.85
C THR A 118 15.34 1.53 9.39
N ASN A 119 16.21 1.98 8.50
CA ASN A 119 17.38 1.22 8.05
C ASN A 119 17.05 -0.17 7.48
N GLY A 120 15.98 -0.26 6.70
CA GLY A 120 15.57 -1.52 6.06
C GLY A 120 14.88 -2.53 6.97
N LYS A 121 14.74 -2.22 8.27
CA LYS A 121 13.91 -3.02 9.17
C LYS A 121 12.43 -2.87 8.77
N MET A 122 11.65 -3.90 9.01
CA MET A 122 10.23 -3.96 8.66
C MET A 122 9.41 -4.43 9.86
N PRO A 123 8.15 -3.97 9.98
CA PRO A 123 7.21 -4.59 10.90
C PRO A 123 6.96 -6.04 10.50
N SER A 124 6.52 -6.83 11.46
CA SER A 124 6.21 -8.24 11.20
C SER A 124 5.10 -8.39 10.17
N ASN A 125 5.37 -9.11 9.07
CA ASN A 125 4.35 -9.40 8.07
C ASN A 125 3.18 -10.22 8.64
N LEU A 126 3.41 -11.01 9.67
CA LEU A 126 2.40 -11.87 10.28
C LEU A 126 1.51 -11.16 11.31
N PHE A 127 2.05 -10.18 12.02
CA PHE A 127 1.37 -9.54 13.16
C PHE A 127 0.93 -8.11 12.90
N CYS A 128 1.63 -7.36 12.05
CA CYS A 128 1.25 -6.01 11.70
C CYS A 128 -0.07 -5.99 10.92
N LYS A 129 -1.04 -5.22 11.40
CA LYS A 129 -2.37 -5.09 10.79
C LYS A 129 -2.40 -4.02 9.71
N GLU A 130 -1.84 -2.86 10.01
CA GLU A 130 -1.84 -1.70 9.15
C GLU A 130 -0.46 -1.05 9.15
N VAL A 131 0.04 -0.70 7.98
CA VAL A 131 1.41 -0.21 7.80
C VAL A 131 1.43 1.04 6.93
N LEU A 132 2.33 1.97 7.28
CA LEU A 132 2.70 3.09 6.44
C LEU A 132 4.15 2.90 5.95
N PHE A 133 4.37 3.12 4.67
CA PHE A 133 5.68 3.15 4.05
C PHE A 133 6.03 4.58 3.64
N HIS A 134 7.22 5.04 4.02
CA HIS A 134 7.81 6.24 3.48
C HIS A 134 8.81 5.85 2.39
N LEU A 135 8.47 6.17 1.17
CA LEU A 135 9.27 5.92 -0.03
C LEU A 135 9.93 7.22 -0.48
N LYS A 136 11.16 7.11 -0.94
CA LYS A 136 11.89 8.20 -1.60
C LYS A 136 12.35 7.77 -2.97
N ASN A 137 12.23 8.65 -3.92
CA ASN A 137 12.76 8.44 -5.26
C ASN A 137 14.29 8.54 -5.21
N GLU A 138 15.00 7.48 -5.58
CA GLU A 138 16.45 7.54 -5.85
C GLU A 138 16.62 8.01 -7.31
N ARG A 139 16.79 9.31 -7.50
CA ARG A 139 17.29 9.88 -8.73
C ARG A 139 18.78 10.15 -8.62
#